data_27b35f07330e19e1c86903a5017794bd
#
_entry.id   27b35f07330e19e1c86903a5017794bd
#
_cell.length_a   1.000
_cell.length_b   1.000
_cell.length_c   1.000
_cell.angle_alpha   90.00
_cell.angle_beta   90.00
_cell.angle_gamma   90.00
#
_symmetry.space_group_name_H-M   'P 1'
#
loop_
_entity.id
_entity.type
_entity.pdbx_description
1 polymer ?
#
loop_
_entity_poly.entity_id
_entity_poly.type
_entity_poly.pdbx_seq_one_letter_code
_entity_poly.pdbx_strand_id
1 'polypeptide(L)'
;EEIDGMCNMCFLPSTGISARIFAKWLELPTLNEINDLIETGFVQTTKRRTISLHPMIQEITLSETKPSVTRCHILLDSLQKICLMHGIEVDYYKKLFQTAGNIIELIEKDDIPKYLLFLENVFPYMDNYNYQKGMKEIIQELKNFLKPKDIGTDSDRALLLDFQATLEIKPEKAIKLEKDALAQIENITADNARLVSNLHANLGGLYRMNGHPDLAREHMEKSISLLDQFNLLHINDSIPQIANYAMFLTEQQEPERGISELQKLSGIIKEYHSDDCLDYAKVQETLGTIYLMTANLPQAKTHFKRAFKIYEKIWADEPEMIEAKYQEIQELYPQIGFCIGKNLSGLLTK
;
A
#
# COMPACT_ATOMS: atom_id res chain seq x y z
N GLU A 1 24.74 -18.88 6.04
CA GLU A 1 24.72 -17.65 5.20
C GLU A 1 24.56 -17.98 3.70
N GLU A 2 25.48 -18.71 3.03
CA GLU A 2 25.33 -19.06 1.60
C GLU A 2 24.06 -19.86 1.30
N ILE A 3 23.74 -20.84 2.14
CA ILE A 3 22.52 -21.66 2.01
C ILE A 3 21.27 -20.81 2.18
N ASP A 4 21.27 -19.83 3.07
CA ASP A 4 20.12 -18.94 3.28
C ASP A 4 19.96 -17.95 2.13
N GLY A 5 21.06 -17.48 1.54
CA GLY A 5 21.05 -16.72 0.29
C GLY A 5 20.38 -17.49 -0.85
N MET A 6 20.76 -18.75 -1.05
CA MET A 6 20.16 -19.62 -2.08
C MET A 6 18.67 -19.89 -1.84
N CYS A 7 18.25 -20.12 -0.58
CA CYS A 7 16.83 -20.27 -0.24
C CYS A 7 15.99 -19.06 -0.68
N ASN A 8 16.46 -17.86 -0.39
CA ASN A 8 15.76 -16.63 -0.75
C ASN A 8 15.77 -16.39 -2.28
N MET A 9 16.83 -16.81 -2.98
CA MET A 9 16.94 -16.71 -4.43
C MET A 9 15.92 -17.58 -5.18
N CYS A 10 15.40 -18.65 -4.56
CA CYS A 10 14.37 -19.51 -5.17
C CYS A 10 13.09 -18.74 -5.53
N PHE A 11 12.81 -17.64 -4.85
CA PHE A 11 11.61 -16.84 -5.09
C PHE A 11 11.82 -15.75 -6.14
N LEU A 12 13.04 -15.54 -6.64
CA LEU A 12 13.30 -14.55 -7.65
C LEU A 12 12.61 -14.91 -8.99
N PRO A 13 12.11 -13.90 -9.72
CA PRO A 13 11.55 -14.16 -11.04
C PRO A 13 12.63 -14.65 -11.99
N SER A 14 12.26 -15.54 -12.94
CA SER A 14 13.18 -16.07 -13.97
C SER A 14 13.84 -14.97 -14.82
N THR A 15 13.18 -13.83 -14.95
CA THR A 15 13.72 -12.64 -15.63
C THR A 15 14.77 -11.89 -14.79
N GLY A 16 15.03 -12.35 -13.57
CA GLY A 16 16.00 -11.80 -12.64
C GLY A 16 15.64 -10.45 -12.02
N ILE A 17 16.38 -10.09 -10.99
CA ILE A 17 16.33 -8.79 -10.32
C ILE A 17 17.76 -8.24 -10.18
N SER A 18 17.91 -6.91 -10.01
CA SER A 18 19.20 -6.31 -9.73
C SER A 18 19.83 -6.90 -8.45
N ALA A 19 21.10 -7.28 -8.51
CA ALA A 19 21.84 -7.78 -7.35
C ALA A 19 21.80 -6.79 -6.17
N ARG A 20 21.84 -5.48 -6.45
CA ARG A 20 21.74 -4.43 -5.41
C ARG A 20 20.37 -4.41 -4.74
N ILE A 21 19.29 -4.58 -5.50
CA ILE A 21 17.93 -4.62 -4.95
C ILE A 21 17.78 -5.86 -4.07
N PHE A 22 18.24 -7.01 -4.55
CA PHE A 22 18.18 -8.25 -3.77
C PHE A 22 19.01 -8.18 -2.48
N ALA A 23 20.23 -7.62 -2.54
CA ALA A 23 21.05 -7.38 -1.36
C ALA A 23 20.30 -6.47 -0.34
N LYS A 24 19.62 -5.43 -0.83
CA LYS A 24 18.79 -4.55 0.03
C LYS A 24 17.64 -5.33 0.67
N TRP A 25 16.99 -6.23 -0.07
CA TRP A 25 15.90 -7.06 0.46
C TRP A 25 16.37 -8.04 1.54
N LEU A 26 17.61 -8.51 1.45
CA LEU A 26 18.21 -9.38 2.46
C LEU A 26 18.98 -8.61 3.55
N GLU A 27 18.92 -7.29 3.55
CA GLU A 27 19.62 -6.41 4.49
C GLU A 27 21.16 -6.66 4.51
N LEU A 28 21.72 -7.14 3.37
CA LEU A 28 23.14 -7.41 3.25
C LEU A 28 23.96 -6.12 3.22
N PRO A 29 25.04 -6.02 4.00
CA PRO A 29 25.87 -4.81 4.04
C PRO A 29 26.70 -4.62 2.76
N THR A 30 26.97 -5.69 2.03
CA THR A 30 27.77 -5.69 0.79
C THR A 30 27.19 -6.65 -0.25
N LEU A 31 27.77 -6.65 -1.45
CA LEU A 31 27.43 -7.61 -2.51
C LEU A 31 28.33 -8.88 -2.48
N ASN A 32 29.21 -9.03 -1.51
CA ASN A 32 30.17 -10.12 -1.50
C ASN A 32 29.49 -11.49 -1.50
N GLU A 33 28.52 -11.71 -0.63
CA GLU A 33 27.76 -12.97 -0.55
C GLU A 33 27.07 -13.32 -1.89
N ILE A 34 26.52 -12.31 -2.57
CA ILE A 34 25.90 -12.50 -3.89
C ILE A 34 26.95 -12.80 -4.95
N ASN A 35 28.11 -12.13 -4.90
CA ASN A 35 29.22 -12.37 -5.83
C ASN A 35 29.80 -13.78 -5.65
N ASP A 36 29.95 -14.24 -4.41
CA ASP A 36 30.41 -15.59 -4.10
C ASP A 36 29.44 -16.64 -4.69
N LEU A 37 28.12 -16.42 -4.56
CA LEU A 37 27.12 -17.28 -5.20
C LEU A 37 27.16 -17.23 -6.74
N ILE A 38 27.51 -16.10 -7.33
CA ILE A 38 27.71 -15.99 -8.78
C ILE A 38 28.95 -16.79 -9.20
N GLU A 39 30.03 -16.73 -8.45
CA GLU A 39 31.30 -17.44 -8.71
C GLU A 39 31.12 -18.96 -8.64
N THR A 40 30.20 -19.48 -7.83
CA THR A 40 29.86 -20.92 -7.82
C THR A 40 29.24 -21.40 -9.13
N GLY A 41 28.76 -20.49 -10.00
CA GLY A 41 28.09 -20.79 -11.24
C GLY A 41 26.60 -21.19 -11.10
N PHE A 42 26.06 -21.20 -9.91
CA PHE A 42 24.64 -21.50 -9.65
C PHE A 42 23.72 -20.33 -9.99
N VAL A 43 24.23 -19.11 -9.85
CA VAL A 43 23.51 -17.88 -10.10
C VAL A 43 23.83 -17.35 -11.49
N GLN A 44 22.81 -17.18 -12.31
CA GLN A 44 22.94 -16.55 -13.62
C GLN A 44 22.98 -15.04 -13.47
N THR A 45 23.87 -14.40 -14.23
CA THR A 45 23.97 -12.94 -14.25
C THR A 45 23.93 -12.40 -15.66
N THR A 46 23.34 -11.23 -15.83
CA THR A 46 23.29 -10.51 -17.12
C THR A 46 24.26 -9.34 -17.14
N LYS A 47 24.51 -8.77 -18.34
CA LYS A 47 25.32 -7.54 -18.49
C LYS A 47 24.80 -6.35 -17.66
N ARG A 48 23.50 -6.35 -17.30
CA ARG A 48 22.87 -5.34 -16.43
C ARG A 48 22.96 -5.67 -14.93
N ARG A 49 23.78 -6.68 -14.55
CA ARG A 49 23.89 -7.18 -13.18
C ARG A 49 22.55 -7.60 -12.55
N THR A 50 21.65 -8.12 -13.36
CA THR A 50 20.48 -8.84 -12.84
C THR A 50 20.88 -10.28 -12.54
N ILE A 51 20.36 -10.82 -11.44
CA ILE A 51 20.62 -12.17 -10.96
C ILE A 51 19.34 -12.99 -10.97
N SER A 52 19.46 -14.28 -11.26
CA SER A 52 18.40 -15.28 -11.15
C SER A 52 19.03 -16.66 -10.98
N LEU A 53 18.28 -17.64 -10.46
CA LEU A 53 18.71 -19.03 -10.48
C LEU A 53 18.40 -19.66 -11.84
N HIS A 54 19.26 -20.60 -12.25
CA HIS A 54 18.90 -21.52 -13.31
C HIS A 54 17.71 -22.39 -12.86
N PRO A 55 16.68 -22.65 -13.69
CA PRO A 55 15.49 -23.40 -13.26
C PRO A 55 15.80 -24.75 -12.58
N MET A 56 16.78 -25.49 -13.10
CA MET A 56 17.22 -26.76 -12.50
C MET A 56 17.84 -26.54 -11.11
N ILE A 57 18.62 -25.48 -10.91
CA ILE A 57 19.22 -25.15 -9.62
C ILE A 57 18.13 -24.71 -8.64
N GLN A 58 17.16 -23.93 -9.11
CA GLN A 58 15.99 -23.54 -8.31
C GLN A 58 15.24 -24.78 -7.80
N GLU A 59 14.94 -25.75 -8.67
CA GLU A 59 14.25 -26.99 -8.31
C GLU A 59 15.03 -27.81 -7.27
N ILE A 60 16.34 -27.99 -7.49
CA ILE A 60 17.22 -28.68 -6.55
C ILE A 60 17.26 -27.95 -5.21
N THR A 61 17.42 -26.63 -5.22
CA THR A 61 17.47 -25.83 -4.00
C THR A 61 16.16 -25.93 -3.22
N LEU A 62 15.00 -25.82 -3.90
CA LEU A 62 13.68 -26.01 -3.27
C LEU A 62 13.57 -27.36 -2.58
N SER A 63 13.98 -28.42 -3.27
CA SER A 63 13.93 -29.80 -2.77
C SER A 63 14.82 -30.02 -1.55
N GLU A 64 16.09 -29.55 -1.62
CA GLU A 64 17.11 -29.82 -0.60
C GLU A 64 17.04 -28.89 0.60
N THR A 65 16.69 -27.61 0.37
CA THR A 65 16.74 -26.60 1.43
C THR A 65 15.39 -26.33 2.08
N LYS A 66 14.29 -26.65 1.40
CA LYS A 66 12.90 -26.43 1.84
C LYS A 66 12.73 -25.01 2.43
N PRO A 67 12.77 -23.98 1.58
CA PRO A 67 12.61 -22.60 2.03
C PRO A 67 11.30 -22.43 2.81
N SER A 68 11.37 -21.89 4.02
CA SER A 68 10.20 -21.73 4.89
C SER A 68 10.06 -20.28 5.35
N VAL A 69 8.86 -19.94 5.86
CA VAL A 69 8.55 -18.60 6.38
C VAL A 69 9.54 -18.20 7.47
N THR A 70 9.84 -19.11 8.39
CA THR A 70 10.82 -18.86 9.45
C THR A 70 12.22 -18.61 8.89
N ARG A 71 12.65 -19.41 7.92
CA ARG A 71 13.99 -19.31 7.35
C ARG A 71 14.19 -18.09 6.45
N CYS A 72 13.18 -17.73 5.68
CA CYS A 72 13.21 -16.62 4.73
C CYS A 72 12.62 -15.32 5.31
N HIS A 73 12.54 -15.20 6.63
CA HIS A 73 11.86 -14.09 7.30
C HIS A 73 12.39 -12.71 6.91
N ILE A 74 13.73 -12.57 6.71
CA ILE A 74 14.32 -11.28 6.31
C ILE A 74 13.74 -10.81 4.96
N LEU A 75 13.62 -11.72 3.99
CA LEU A 75 13.04 -11.39 2.69
C LEU A 75 11.57 -10.98 2.84
N LEU A 76 10.76 -11.77 3.59
CA LEU A 76 9.34 -11.46 3.81
C LEU A 76 9.18 -10.11 4.52
N ASP A 77 9.94 -9.87 5.59
CA ASP A 77 9.89 -8.63 6.36
C ASP A 77 10.29 -7.42 5.51
N SER A 78 11.30 -7.57 4.66
CA SER A 78 11.72 -6.49 3.74
C SER A 78 10.66 -6.19 2.68
N LEU A 79 10.05 -7.20 2.08
CA LEU A 79 8.96 -6.99 1.12
C LEU A 79 7.75 -6.34 1.79
N GLN A 80 7.39 -6.77 3.00
CA GLN A 80 6.33 -6.12 3.80
C GLN A 80 6.64 -4.65 4.09
N LYS A 81 7.86 -4.34 4.54
CA LYS A 81 8.30 -2.94 4.78
C LYS A 81 8.11 -2.08 3.53
N ILE A 82 8.48 -2.60 2.34
CA ILE A 82 8.30 -1.88 1.08
C ILE A 82 6.81 -1.66 0.78
N CYS A 83 5.98 -2.69 0.97
CA CYS A 83 4.54 -2.58 0.74
C CYS A 83 3.85 -1.59 1.70
N LEU A 84 4.37 -1.45 2.92
CA LEU A 84 3.87 -0.49 3.92
C LEU A 84 4.38 0.94 3.70
N MET A 85 5.37 1.16 2.82
CA MET A 85 5.86 2.50 2.47
C MET A 85 4.91 3.18 1.49
N HIS A 86 3.75 3.63 2.00
CA HIS A 86 2.71 4.25 1.19
C HIS A 86 3.22 5.43 0.37
N GLY A 87 2.85 5.44 -0.92
CA GLY A 87 3.14 6.53 -1.84
C GLY A 87 4.58 6.63 -2.33
N ILE A 88 5.40 5.63 -2.07
CA ILE A 88 6.71 5.47 -2.71
C ILE A 88 6.56 4.45 -3.82
N GLU A 89 6.57 4.91 -5.07
CA GLU A 89 6.70 4.01 -6.20
C GLU A 89 8.11 3.43 -6.24
N VAL A 90 8.19 2.15 -6.56
CA VAL A 90 9.47 1.47 -6.79
C VAL A 90 9.51 0.96 -8.22
N ASP A 91 10.54 1.31 -8.97
CA ASP A 91 10.72 0.91 -10.37
C ASP A 91 10.62 -0.61 -10.59
N TYR A 92 10.84 -1.36 -9.52
CA TYR A 92 10.84 -2.81 -9.55
C TYR A 92 9.55 -3.45 -8.97
N TYR A 93 8.43 -2.70 -8.84
CA TYR A 93 7.19 -3.26 -8.26
C TYR A 93 6.71 -4.54 -8.96
N LYS A 94 6.85 -4.65 -10.29
CA LYS A 94 6.52 -5.87 -11.03
C LYS A 94 7.38 -7.07 -10.59
N LYS A 95 8.65 -6.82 -10.26
CA LYS A 95 9.56 -7.85 -9.74
C LYS A 95 9.21 -8.25 -8.31
N LEU A 96 8.83 -7.28 -7.50
CA LEU A 96 8.31 -7.51 -6.15
C LEU A 96 7.06 -8.41 -6.20
N PHE A 97 6.09 -8.09 -7.07
CA PHE A 97 4.87 -8.91 -7.22
C PHE A 97 5.14 -10.31 -7.73
N GLN A 98 6.06 -10.46 -8.68
CA GLN A 98 6.49 -11.78 -9.15
C GLN A 98 7.16 -12.59 -8.04
N THR A 99 8.02 -11.95 -7.23
CA THR A 99 8.66 -12.59 -6.08
C THR A 99 7.63 -12.97 -5.02
N ALA A 100 6.69 -12.07 -4.69
CA ALA A 100 5.61 -12.38 -3.76
C ALA A 100 4.74 -13.55 -4.25
N GLY A 101 4.39 -13.60 -5.53
CA GLY A 101 3.67 -14.74 -6.13
C GLY A 101 4.44 -16.06 -5.99
N ASN A 102 5.75 -16.05 -6.26
CA ASN A 102 6.60 -17.24 -6.08
C ASN A 102 6.70 -17.65 -4.59
N ILE A 103 6.76 -16.69 -3.66
CA ILE A 103 6.69 -16.97 -2.22
C ILE A 103 5.37 -17.68 -1.90
N ILE A 104 4.24 -17.14 -2.32
CA ILE A 104 2.91 -17.71 -2.06
C ILE A 104 2.84 -19.17 -2.54
N GLU A 105 3.39 -19.44 -3.73
CA GLU A 105 3.35 -20.77 -4.36
C GLU A 105 4.33 -21.76 -3.72
N LEU A 106 5.56 -21.34 -3.42
CA LEU A 106 6.69 -22.24 -3.19
C LEU A 106 7.14 -22.36 -1.74
N ILE A 107 6.78 -21.42 -0.86
CA ILE A 107 7.29 -21.38 0.52
C ILE A 107 6.62 -22.42 1.42
N GLU A 108 7.39 -23.06 2.31
CA GLU A 108 6.86 -23.87 3.39
C GLU A 108 6.29 -22.98 4.50
N LYS A 109 5.02 -23.18 4.85
CA LYS A 109 4.25 -22.31 5.77
C LYS A 109 4.38 -22.80 7.22
N ASP A 110 5.61 -22.81 7.74
CA ASP A 110 5.97 -23.27 9.09
C ASP A 110 5.65 -22.23 10.20
N ASP A 111 5.39 -20.97 9.83
CA ASP A 111 4.93 -19.89 10.72
C ASP A 111 3.69 -19.24 10.09
N ILE A 112 2.50 -19.75 10.47
CA ILE A 112 1.21 -19.31 9.92
C ILE A 112 0.92 -17.83 10.21
N PRO A 113 1.04 -17.33 11.46
CA PRO A 113 0.76 -15.93 11.76
C PRO A 113 1.63 -14.97 10.91
N LYS A 114 2.92 -15.26 10.77
CA LYS A 114 3.81 -14.44 9.98
C LYS A 114 3.49 -14.51 8.48
N TYR A 115 3.10 -15.67 7.98
CA TYR A 115 2.67 -15.84 6.61
C TYR A 115 1.38 -15.05 6.30
N LEU A 116 0.37 -15.11 7.17
CA LEU A 116 -0.86 -14.35 7.03
C LEU A 116 -0.59 -12.85 7.03
N LEU A 117 0.26 -12.37 7.96
CA LEU A 117 0.68 -10.97 8.00
C LEU A 117 1.39 -10.53 6.70
N PHE A 118 2.17 -11.41 6.09
CA PHE A 118 2.78 -11.12 4.78
C PHE A 118 1.72 -10.91 3.70
N LEU A 119 0.73 -11.79 3.60
CA LEU A 119 -0.36 -11.66 2.63
C LEU A 119 -1.19 -10.40 2.86
N GLU A 120 -1.49 -10.09 4.11
CA GLU A 120 -2.21 -8.89 4.54
C GLU A 120 -1.55 -7.60 4.07
N ASN A 121 -0.23 -7.50 4.20
CA ASN A 121 0.50 -6.29 3.83
C ASN A 121 0.79 -6.17 2.33
N VAL A 122 0.90 -7.30 1.62
CA VAL A 122 1.18 -7.29 0.18
C VAL A 122 -0.07 -6.99 -0.65
N PHE A 123 -1.25 -7.42 -0.21
CA PHE A 123 -2.51 -7.25 -0.95
C PHE A 123 -2.86 -5.77 -1.23
N PRO A 124 -2.88 -4.85 -0.25
CA PRO A 124 -3.19 -3.44 -0.50
C PRO A 124 -2.20 -2.76 -1.45
N TYR A 125 -0.93 -3.19 -1.40
CA TYR A 125 0.08 -2.68 -2.32
C TYR A 125 -0.15 -3.15 -3.75
N MET A 126 -0.58 -4.40 -3.95
CA MET A 126 -1.00 -4.91 -5.25
C MET A 126 -2.25 -4.18 -5.78
N ASP A 127 -3.19 -3.82 -4.89
CA ASP A 127 -4.39 -3.07 -5.22
C ASP A 127 -4.04 -1.65 -5.72
N ASN A 128 -3.15 -0.94 -5.04
CA ASN A 128 -2.67 0.38 -5.46
C ASN A 128 -2.09 0.39 -6.89
N TYR A 129 -1.52 -0.73 -7.35
CA TYR A 129 -1.02 -0.90 -8.71
C TYR A 129 -1.99 -1.64 -9.64
N ASN A 130 -3.21 -1.91 -9.20
CA ASN A 130 -4.22 -2.68 -9.92
C ASN A 130 -3.71 -4.05 -10.44
N TYR A 131 -2.88 -4.73 -9.62
CA TYR A 131 -2.32 -6.04 -9.97
C TYR A 131 -3.28 -7.18 -9.61
N GLN A 132 -4.42 -7.21 -10.31
CA GLN A 132 -5.54 -8.11 -10.03
C GLN A 132 -5.17 -9.60 -10.03
N LYS A 133 -4.16 -10.02 -10.81
CA LYS A 133 -3.72 -11.42 -10.82
C LYS A 133 -3.21 -11.83 -9.43
N GLY A 134 -2.27 -11.08 -8.87
CA GLY A 134 -1.70 -11.36 -7.56
C GLY A 134 -2.72 -11.26 -6.43
N MET A 135 -3.63 -10.26 -6.49
CA MET A 135 -4.73 -10.13 -5.53
C MET A 135 -5.63 -11.38 -5.52
N LYS A 136 -5.98 -11.94 -6.69
CA LYS A 136 -6.76 -13.19 -6.79
C LYS A 136 -6.00 -14.39 -6.26
N GLU A 137 -4.69 -14.46 -6.48
CA GLU A 137 -3.83 -15.50 -5.92
C GLU A 137 -3.82 -15.45 -4.39
N ILE A 138 -3.67 -14.26 -3.79
CA ILE A 138 -3.74 -14.07 -2.33
C ILE A 138 -5.11 -14.49 -1.77
N ILE A 139 -6.21 -14.04 -2.38
CA ILE A 139 -7.56 -14.42 -1.96
C ILE A 139 -7.75 -15.95 -2.03
N GLN A 140 -7.26 -16.58 -3.09
CA GLN A 140 -7.37 -18.04 -3.22
C GLN A 140 -6.55 -18.78 -2.17
N GLU A 141 -5.36 -18.29 -1.88
CA GLU A 141 -4.49 -18.82 -0.84
C GLU A 141 -5.13 -18.68 0.55
N LEU A 142 -5.64 -17.51 0.90
CA LEU A 142 -6.37 -17.29 2.16
C LEU A 142 -7.60 -18.17 2.27
N LYS A 143 -8.38 -18.35 1.21
CA LYS A 143 -9.53 -19.27 1.17
C LYS A 143 -9.13 -20.70 1.48
N ASN A 144 -8.04 -21.17 0.91
CA ASN A 144 -7.55 -22.53 1.13
C ASN A 144 -7.06 -22.71 2.57
N PHE A 145 -6.33 -21.71 3.06
CA PHE A 145 -5.68 -21.73 4.37
C PHE A 145 -6.67 -21.60 5.52
N LEU A 146 -7.66 -20.72 5.40
CA LEU A 146 -8.67 -20.44 6.42
C LEU A 146 -9.89 -21.38 6.35
N LYS A 147 -9.87 -22.38 5.44
CA LYS A 147 -10.96 -23.36 5.33
C LYS A 147 -11.17 -24.20 6.61
N PRO A 148 -10.13 -24.72 7.30
CA PRO A 148 -10.26 -25.29 8.63
C PRO A 148 -10.58 -24.19 9.66
N LYS A 149 -11.53 -24.43 10.54
CA LYS A 149 -11.94 -23.43 11.55
C LYS A 149 -10.92 -23.17 12.64
N ASP A 150 -10.01 -24.09 12.84
CA ASP A 150 -8.92 -24.07 13.82
C ASP A 150 -7.67 -23.31 13.32
N ILE A 151 -7.66 -22.89 12.05
CA ILE A 151 -6.57 -22.11 11.47
C ILE A 151 -7.03 -20.65 11.29
N GLY A 152 -6.18 -19.70 11.69
CA GLY A 152 -6.46 -18.26 11.63
C GLY A 152 -7.44 -17.78 12.69
N THR A 153 -7.59 -16.47 12.74
CA THR A 153 -8.46 -15.74 13.66
C THR A 153 -9.73 -15.26 12.96
N ASP A 154 -10.66 -14.71 13.70
CA ASP A 154 -11.83 -14.03 13.15
C ASP A 154 -11.41 -12.78 12.35
N SER A 155 -10.31 -12.11 12.75
CA SER A 155 -9.72 -11.00 11.99
C SER A 155 -9.21 -11.45 10.63
N ASP A 156 -8.53 -12.60 10.53
CA ASP A 156 -8.07 -13.13 9.23
C ASP A 156 -9.25 -13.48 8.30
N ARG A 157 -10.35 -13.97 8.87
CA ARG A 157 -11.58 -14.26 8.10
C ARG A 157 -12.27 -12.99 7.63
N ALA A 158 -12.32 -11.97 8.50
CA ALA A 158 -12.84 -10.65 8.15
C ALA A 158 -12.01 -10.01 7.04
N LEU A 159 -10.69 -10.06 7.15
CA LEU A 159 -9.76 -9.56 6.13
C LEU A 159 -9.92 -10.27 4.78
N LEU A 160 -10.13 -11.59 4.77
CA LEU A 160 -10.42 -12.31 3.53
C LEU A 160 -11.70 -11.81 2.85
N LEU A 161 -12.74 -11.48 3.62
CA LEU A 161 -13.98 -10.93 3.08
C LEU A 161 -13.80 -9.51 2.55
N ASP A 162 -13.01 -8.68 3.23
CA ASP A 162 -12.59 -7.34 2.79
C ASP A 162 -11.83 -7.40 1.45
N PHE A 163 -10.86 -8.28 1.32
CA PHE A 163 -10.13 -8.49 0.06
C PHE A 163 -11.03 -8.97 -1.08
N GLN A 164 -12.03 -9.79 -0.78
CA GLN A 164 -13.02 -10.18 -1.78
C GLN A 164 -13.92 -9.00 -2.18
N ALA A 165 -14.28 -8.13 -1.23
CA ALA A 165 -15.06 -6.92 -1.49
C ALA A 165 -14.31 -5.95 -2.41
N THR A 166 -13.01 -5.79 -2.21
CA THR A 166 -12.14 -4.95 -3.05
C THR A 166 -12.15 -5.36 -4.53
N LEU A 167 -12.25 -6.66 -4.84
CA LEU A 167 -12.32 -7.16 -6.22
C LEU A 167 -13.75 -7.30 -6.76
N GLU A 168 -14.77 -7.05 -5.95
CA GLU A 168 -16.18 -7.18 -6.39
C GLU A 168 -16.62 -5.95 -7.17
N ILE A 169 -17.15 -6.19 -8.38
CA ILE A 169 -17.60 -5.11 -9.28
C ILE A 169 -18.98 -4.55 -8.87
N LYS A 170 -19.81 -5.38 -8.23
CA LYS A 170 -21.18 -5.03 -7.88
C LYS A 170 -21.22 -4.40 -6.48
N PRO A 171 -21.57 -3.10 -6.35
CA PRO A 171 -21.54 -2.42 -5.05
C PRO A 171 -22.34 -3.14 -3.94
N GLU A 172 -23.52 -3.70 -4.29
CA GLU A 172 -24.36 -4.38 -3.30
C GLU A 172 -23.69 -5.65 -2.75
N LYS A 173 -22.93 -6.35 -3.59
CA LYS A 173 -22.17 -7.53 -3.16
C LYS A 173 -20.95 -7.14 -2.33
N ALA A 174 -20.24 -6.09 -2.73
CA ALA A 174 -19.14 -5.53 -1.95
C ALA A 174 -19.61 -5.09 -0.55
N ILE A 175 -20.71 -4.35 -0.47
CA ILE A 175 -21.35 -3.95 0.80
C ILE A 175 -21.71 -5.17 1.65
N LYS A 176 -22.23 -6.24 1.03
CA LYS A 176 -22.54 -7.47 1.76
C LYS A 176 -21.30 -8.11 2.33
N LEU A 177 -20.22 -8.24 1.54
CA LEU A 177 -18.95 -8.81 1.98
C LEU A 177 -18.34 -8.03 3.13
N GLU A 178 -18.33 -6.70 3.07
CA GLU A 178 -17.85 -5.84 4.16
C GLU A 178 -18.68 -6.00 5.44
N LYS A 179 -20.00 -6.12 5.33
CA LYS A 179 -20.85 -6.40 6.48
C LYS A 179 -20.63 -7.78 7.07
N ASP A 180 -20.47 -8.78 6.22
CA ASP A 180 -20.13 -10.13 6.63
C ASP A 180 -18.74 -10.17 7.31
N ALA A 181 -17.79 -9.32 6.87
CA ALA A 181 -16.49 -9.14 7.51
C ALA A 181 -16.64 -8.55 8.92
N LEU A 182 -17.39 -7.45 9.08
CA LEU A 182 -17.68 -6.89 10.41
C LEU A 182 -18.34 -7.89 11.33
N ALA A 183 -19.22 -8.75 10.82
CA ALA A 183 -19.91 -9.77 11.60
C ALA A 183 -18.99 -10.91 12.10
N GLN A 184 -17.77 -11.06 11.56
CA GLN A 184 -16.77 -11.97 12.11
C GLN A 184 -16.18 -11.45 13.43
N ILE A 185 -16.19 -10.15 13.67
CA ILE A 185 -15.53 -9.52 14.82
C ILE A 185 -16.55 -9.33 15.95
N GLU A 186 -16.48 -10.17 16.95
CA GLU A 186 -17.38 -10.06 18.13
C GLU A 186 -17.02 -8.85 19.01
N ASN A 187 -15.73 -8.62 19.24
CA ASN A 187 -15.23 -7.56 20.12
C ASN A 187 -14.15 -6.75 19.44
N ILE A 188 -14.23 -5.43 19.54
CA ILE A 188 -13.20 -4.51 19.04
C ILE A 188 -12.13 -4.35 20.10
N THR A 189 -10.91 -4.70 19.76
CA THR A 189 -9.72 -4.63 20.62
C THR A 189 -8.65 -3.78 19.96
N ALA A 190 -7.56 -3.47 20.65
CA ALA A 190 -6.43 -2.76 20.06
C ALA A 190 -5.84 -3.49 18.83
N ASP A 191 -5.87 -4.84 18.85
CA ASP A 191 -5.28 -5.66 17.79
C ASP A 191 -6.08 -5.65 16.49
N ASN A 192 -7.41 -5.47 16.57
CA ASN A 192 -8.28 -5.47 15.39
C ASN A 192 -8.93 -4.12 15.07
N ALA A 193 -8.73 -3.10 15.90
CA ALA A 193 -9.33 -1.78 15.72
C ALA A 193 -9.00 -1.14 14.37
N ARG A 194 -7.76 -1.33 13.88
CA ARG A 194 -7.34 -0.88 12.55
C ARG A 194 -8.16 -1.54 11.45
N LEU A 195 -8.30 -2.86 11.47
CA LEU A 195 -9.11 -3.60 10.51
C LEU A 195 -10.56 -3.14 10.55
N VAL A 196 -11.17 -3.07 11.73
CA VAL A 196 -12.58 -2.65 11.88
C VAL A 196 -12.78 -1.21 11.39
N SER A 197 -11.81 -0.33 11.63
CA SER A 197 -11.83 1.03 11.09
C SER A 197 -11.81 1.03 9.55
N ASN A 198 -10.96 0.21 8.93
CA ASN A 198 -10.87 0.07 7.47
C ASN A 198 -12.17 -0.47 6.88
N LEU A 199 -12.77 -1.50 7.47
CA LEU A 199 -14.07 -2.05 7.06
C LEU A 199 -15.17 -0.98 7.09
N HIS A 200 -15.20 -0.15 8.12
CA HIS A 200 -16.13 0.97 8.20
C HIS A 200 -15.82 2.04 7.15
N ALA A 201 -14.56 2.38 6.89
CA ALA A 201 -14.17 3.33 5.84
C ALA A 201 -14.61 2.85 4.45
N ASN A 202 -14.40 1.56 4.14
CA ASN A 202 -14.79 0.94 2.89
C ASN A 202 -16.32 0.96 2.72
N LEU A 203 -17.07 0.58 3.74
CA LEU A 203 -18.53 0.69 3.73
C LEU A 203 -18.99 2.14 3.51
N GLY A 204 -18.35 3.10 4.16
CA GLY A 204 -18.64 4.52 3.95
C GLY A 204 -18.46 4.94 2.49
N GLY A 205 -17.34 4.52 1.87
CA GLY A 205 -17.07 4.76 0.45
C GLY A 205 -18.08 4.09 -0.47
N LEU A 206 -18.39 2.82 -0.24
CA LEU A 206 -19.36 2.05 -1.01
C LEU A 206 -20.77 2.65 -0.92
N TYR A 207 -21.22 3.06 0.27
CA TYR A 207 -22.51 3.73 0.44
C TYR A 207 -22.57 5.10 -0.22
N ARG A 208 -21.48 5.89 -0.14
CA ARG A 208 -21.37 7.17 -0.87
C ARG A 208 -21.55 6.95 -2.38
N MET A 209 -20.82 5.99 -2.95
CA MET A 209 -20.89 5.66 -4.39
C MET A 209 -22.28 5.14 -4.79
N ASN A 210 -22.98 4.47 -3.89
CA ASN A 210 -24.31 3.90 -4.13
C ASN A 210 -25.47 4.85 -3.79
N GLY A 211 -25.20 6.12 -3.49
CA GLY A 211 -26.18 7.16 -3.27
C GLY A 211 -26.91 7.09 -1.91
N HIS A 212 -26.26 6.54 -0.88
CA HIS A 212 -26.77 6.45 0.49
C HIS A 212 -25.94 7.33 1.45
N PRO A 213 -26.08 8.68 1.40
CA PRO A 213 -25.21 9.58 2.14
C PRO A 213 -25.30 9.44 3.66
N ASP A 214 -26.48 9.10 4.21
CA ASP A 214 -26.65 8.94 5.66
C ASP A 214 -25.86 7.74 6.17
N LEU A 215 -25.93 6.59 5.47
CA LEU A 215 -25.14 5.41 5.81
C LEU A 215 -23.64 5.63 5.56
N ALA A 216 -23.29 6.36 4.51
CA ALA A 216 -21.91 6.75 4.26
C ALA A 216 -21.34 7.54 5.43
N ARG A 217 -22.08 8.55 5.90
CA ARG A 217 -21.71 9.36 7.06
C ARG A 217 -21.50 8.51 8.32
N GLU A 218 -22.50 7.69 8.66
CA GLU A 218 -22.46 6.82 9.83
C GLU A 218 -21.18 5.97 9.85
N HIS A 219 -20.89 5.31 8.74
CA HIS A 219 -19.74 4.44 8.64
C HIS A 219 -18.41 5.20 8.63
N MET A 220 -18.29 6.31 7.92
CA MET A 220 -17.06 7.13 7.92
C MET A 220 -16.77 7.73 9.31
N GLU A 221 -17.80 8.23 10.01
CA GLU A 221 -17.64 8.74 11.39
C GLU A 221 -17.24 7.63 12.36
N LYS A 222 -17.81 6.44 12.21
CA LYS A 222 -17.43 5.27 13.01
C LYS A 222 -15.98 4.87 12.79
N SER A 223 -15.52 4.88 11.54
CA SER A 223 -14.12 4.61 11.19
C SER A 223 -13.17 5.58 11.92
N ILE A 224 -13.40 6.89 11.79
CA ILE A 224 -12.55 7.91 12.41
C ILE A 224 -12.60 7.84 13.94
N SER A 225 -13.80 7.60 14.50
CA SER A 225 -13.97 7.41 15.95
C SER A 225 -13.13 6.25 16.51
N LEU A 226 -13.02 5.15 15.76
CA LEU A 226 -12.19 4.01 16.14
C LEU A 226 -10.70 4.36 16.08
N LEU A 227 -10.25 5.07 15.04
CA LEU A 227 -8.87 5.53 14.96
C LEU A 227 -8.50 6.44 16.14
N ASP A 228 -9.40 7.35 16.54
CA ASP A 228 -9.18 8.26 17.68
C ASP A 228 -9.18 7.47 19.00
N GLN A 229 -10.18 6.61 19.21
CA GLN A 229 -10.33 5.82 20.43
C GLN A 229 -9.12 4.92 20.73
N PHE A 230 -8.52 4.34 19.70
CA PHE A 230 -7.37 3.44 19.83
C PHE A 230 -6.02 4.12 19.55
N ASN A 231 -5.99 5.46 19.47
CA ASN A 231 -4.80 6.25 19.20
C ASN A 231 -4.07 5.87 17.89
N LEU A 232 -4.84 5.62 16.83
CA LEU A 232 -4.36 5.19 15.51
C LEU A 232 -4.36 6.31 14.47
N LEU A 233 -4.67 7.57 14.85
CA LEU A 233 -4.69 8.70 13.91
C LEU A 233 -3.33 9.02 13.27
N HIS A 234 -2.24 8.54 13.85
CA HIS A 234 -0.88 8.72 13.35
C HIS A 234 -0.44 7.66 12.33
N ILE A 235 -1.23 6.61 12.12
CA ILE A 235 -0.91 5.58 11.12
C ILE A 235 -1.28 6.02 9.71
N ASN A 236 -0.63 5.44 8.71
CA ASN A 236 -0.82 5.82 7.31
C ASN A 236 -2.26 5.61 6.80
N ASP A 237 -2.98 4.61 7.32
CA ASP A 237 -4.37 4.33 6.93
C ASP A 237 -5.34 5.46 7.31
N SER A 238 -5.04 6.24 8.34
CA SER A 238 -5.88 7.36 8.77
C SER A 238 -6.00 8.45 7.70
N ILE A 239 -4.96 8.61 6.88
CA ILE A 239 -4.85 9.69 5.90
C ILE A 239 -5.93 9.58 4.82
N PRO A 240 -6.04 8.46 4.07
CA PRO A 240 -7.10 8.30 3.07
C PRO A 240 -8.49 8.29 3.70
N GLN A 241 -8.66 7.74 4.91
CA GLN A 241 -9.95 7.71 5.59
C GLN A 241 -10.44 9.11 5.91
N ILE A 242 -9.61 9.94 6.54
CA ILE A 242 -9.96 11.33 6.91
C ILE A 242 -10.07 12.20 5.66
N ALA A 243 -9.22 12.00 4.64
CA ALA A 243 -9.31 12.71 3.37
C ALA A 243 -10.64 12.42 2.66
N ASN A 244 -11.03 11.14 2.56
CA ASN A 244 -12.30 10.73 1.96
C ASN A 244 -13.50 11.27 2.73
N TYR A 245 -13.44 11.28 4.07
CA TYR A 245 -14.50 11.86 4.90
C TYR A 245 -14.59 13.38 4.71
N ALA A 246 -13.47 14.09 4.66
CA ALA A 246 -13.45 15.53 4.43
C ALA A 246 -14.02 15.91 3.04
N MET A 247 -13.70 15.12 2.01
CA MET A 247 -14.29 15.28 0.67
C MET A 247 -15.78 15.01 0.70
N PHE A 248 -16.22 13.94 1.37
CA PHE A 248 -17.64 13.63 1.53
C PHE A 248 -18.39 14.77 2.26
N LEU A 249 -17.85 15.31 3.35
CA LEU A 249 -18.43 16.46 4.04
C LEU A 249 -18.58 17.68 3.13
N THR A 250 -17.59 17.91 2.26
CA THR A 250 -17.62 19.00 1.27
C THR A 250 -18.76 18.82 0.26
N GLU A 251 -18.98 17.59 -0.21
CA GLU A 251 -20.12 17.25 -1.09
C GLU A 251 -21.47 17.43 -0.38
N GLN A 252 -21.50 17.20 0.93
CA GLN A 252 -22.68 17.42 1.76
C GLN A 252 -22.84 18.88 2.21
N GLN A 253 -22.11 19.83 1.62
CA GLN A 253 -22.12 21.27 1.93
C GLN A 253 -21.64 21.62 3.36
N GLU A 254 -20.75 20.80 3.93
CA GLU A 254 -20.11 20.99 5.23
C GLU A 254 -18.57 21.12 5.11
N PRO A 255 -18.03 21.96 4.20
CA PRO A 255 -16.58 21.99 3.92
C PRO A 255 -15.74 22.42 5.13
N GLU A 256 -16.27 23.29 6.01
CA GLU A 256 -15.57 23.76 7.20
C GLU A 256 -15.25 22.61 8.17
N ARG A 257 -16.16 21.65 8.31
CA ARG A 257 -15.91 20.43 9.11
C ARG A 257 -14.81 19.58 8.46
N GLY A 258 -14.88 19.38 7.14
CA GLY A 258 -13.86 18.64 6.41
C GLY A 258 -12.46 19.27 6.52
N ILE A 259 -12.38 20.60 6.40
CA ILE A 259 -11.15 21.37 6.59
C ILE A 259 -10.62 21.20 8.01
N SER A 260 -11.48 21.25 9.04
CA SER A 260 -11.10 21.08 10.44
C SER A 260 -10.47 19.70 10.68
N GLU A 261 -11.06 18.62 10.16
CA GLU A 261 -10.51 17.27 10.30
C GLU A 261 -9.13 17.13 9.64
N LEU A 262 -8.96 17.69 8.44
CA LEU A 262 -7.66 17.68 7.75
C LEU A 262 -6.61 18.55 8.46
N GLN A 263 -7.00 19.65 9.08
CA GLN A 263 -6.08 20.47 9.87
C GLN A 263 -5.62 19.75 11.15
N LYS A 264 -6.53 19.03 11.83
CA LYS A 264 -6.21 18.16 12.97
C LYS A 264 -5.21 17.08 12.53
N LEU A 265 -5.51 16.36 11.45
CA LEU A 265 -4.62 15.35 10.87
C LEU A 265 -3.25 15.93 10.48
N SER A 266 -3.23 17.11 9.86
CA SER A 266 -1.99 17.83 9.52
C SER A 266 -1.10 18.11 10.74
N GLY A 267 -1.70 18.41 11.89
CA GLY A 267 -1.02 18.57 13.17
C GLY A 267 -0.39 17.27 13.66
N ILE A 268 -1.16 16.19 13.62
CA ILE A 268 -0.70 14.84 14.02
C ILE A 268 0.46 14.36 13.14
N ILE A 269 0.36 14.51 11.82
CA ILE A 269 1.45 14.12 10.91
C ILE A 269 2.73 14.90 11.23
N LYS A 270 2.64 16.19 11.52
CA LYS A 270 3.83 16.98 11.92
C LYS A 270 4.47 16.51 13.21
N GLU A 271 3.66 16.09 14.17
CA GLU A 271 4.14 15.62 15.46
C GLU A 271 4.84 14.26 15.36
N TYR A 272 4.26 13.32 14.63
CA TYR A 272 4.75 11.93 14.56
C TYR A 272 5.73 11.67 13.42
N HIS A 273 5.69 12.44 12.34
CA HIS A 273 6.50 12.25 11.15
C HIS A 273 7.30 13.52 10.82
N SER A 274 6.77 14.35 9.91
CA SER A 274 7.42 15.57 9.43
C SER A 274 6.45 16.36 8.57
N ASP A 275 6.66 17.66 8.41
CA ASP A 275 5.92 18.45 7.43
C ASP A 275 6.51 18.43 6.03
N ASP A 276 7.54 17.61 5.80
CA ASP A 276 8.22 17.37 4.53
C ASP A 276 7.98 15.93 4.01
N CYS A 277 7.02 15.19 4.57
CA CYS A 277 6.70 13.83 4.14
C CYS A 277 5.57 13.80 3.11
N LEU A 278 5.47 12.68 2.39
CA LEU A 278 4.44 12.46 1.37
C LEU A 278 3.02 12.58 1.92
N ASP A 279 2.81 12.06 3.12
CA ASP A 279 1.49 12.07 3.77
C ASP A 279 1.03 13.47 4.10
N TYR A 280 1.95 14.34 4.54
CA TYR A 280 1.65 15.75 4.72
C TYR A 280 1.32 16.43 3.39
N ALA A 281 2.03 16.08 2.30
CA ALA A 281 1.74 16.60 0.97
C ALA A 281 0.33 16.21 0.50
N LYS A 282 -0.10 14.95 0.70
CA LYS A 282 -1.45 14.48 0.39
C LYS A 282 -2.53 15.24 1.14
N VAL A 283 -2.34 15.49 2.44
CA VAL A 283 -3.28 16.30 3.24
C VAL A 283 -3.35 17.73 2.71
N GLN A 284 -2.21 18.34 2.34
CA GLN A 284 -2.20 19.68 1.75
C GLN A 284 -2.90 19.70 0.38
N GLU A 285 -2.72 18.67 -0.43
CA GLU A 285 -3.42 18.51 -1.72
C GLU A 285 -4.94 18.44 -1.51
N THR A 286 -5.41 17.62 -0.56
CA THR A 286 -6.84 17.49 -0.25
C THR A 286 -7.42 18.81 0.26
N LEU A 287 -6.71 19.55 1.13
CA LEU A 287 -7.11 20.88 1.54
C LEU A 287 -7.21 21.84 0.35
N GLY A 288 -6.22 21.82 -0.54
CA GLY A 288 -6.24 22.60 -1.77
C GLY A 288 -7.45 22.29 -2.64
N THR A 289 -7.80 21.02 -2.78
CA THR A 289 -8.97 20.53 -3.51
C THR A 289 -10.29 21.05 -2.90
N ILE A 290 -10.46 20.95 -1.58
CA ILE A 290 -11.66 21.44 -0.89
C ILE A 290 -11.80 22.96 -1.06
N TYR A 291 -10.71 23.72 -0.89
CA TYR A 291 -10.75 25.17 -1.12
C TYR A 291 -11.06 25.54 -2.57
N LEU A 292 -10.64 24.71 -3.53
CA LEU A 292 -10.98 24.91 -4.94
C LEU A 292 -12.46 24.64 -5.19
N MET A 293 -13.03 23.56 -4.64
CA MET A 293 -14.45 23.22 -4.71
C MET A 293 -15.35 24.31 -4.09
N THR A 294 -14.85 24.98 -3.05
CA THR A 294 -15.54 26.09 -2.37
C THR A 294 -15.21 27.47 -2.96
N ALA A 295 -14.57 27.51 -4.15
CA ALA A 295 -14.17 28.74 -4.86
C ALA A 295 -13.21 29.65 -4.07
N ASN A 296 -12.53 29.15 -3.05
CA ASN A 296 -11.51 29.89 -2.31
C ASN A 296 -10.13 29.73 -2.96
N LEU A 297 -9.94 30.35 -4.12
CA LEU A 297 -8.71 30.25 -4.92
C LEU A 297 -7.42 30.65 -4.19
N PRO A 298 -7.38 31.68 -3.32
CA PRO A 298 -6.17 32.02 -2.58
C PRO A 298 -5.69 30.89 -1.65
N GLN A 299 -6.61 30.26 -0.91
CA GLN A 299 -6.28 29.14 -0.03
C GLN A 299 -5.91 27.90 -0.83
N ALA A 300 -6.68 27.56 -1.88
CA ALA A 300 -6.37 26.47 -2.79
C ALA A 300 -4.92 26.59 -3.31
N LYS A 301 -4.54 27.75 -3.84
CA LYS A 301 -3.17 28.05 -4.31
C LYS A 301 -2.11 27.82 -3.23
N THR A 302 -2.38 28.23 -2.00
CA THR A 302 -1.43 28.12 -0.89
C THR A 302 -1.16 26.65 -0.57
N HIS A 303 -2.22 25.84 -0.47
CA HIS A 303 -2.13 24.44 -0.12
C HIS A 303 -1.52 23.60 -1.24
N PHE A 304 -1.92 23.79 -2.50
CA PHE A 304 -1.29 23.11 -3.63
C PHE A 304 0.21 23.45 -3.76
N LYS A 305 0.60 24.72 -3.62
CA LYS A 305 2.03 25.08 -3.64
C LYS A 305 2.83 24.36 -2.57
N ARG A 306 2.25 24.18 -1.37
CA ARG A 306 2.91 23.46 -0.28
C ARG A 306 3.04 21.97 -0.61
N ALA A 307 1.99 21.33 -1.13
CA ALA A 307 2.02 19.94 -1.57
C ALA A 307 3.08 19.72 -2.65
N PHE A 308 3.05 20.53 -3.74
CA PHE A 308 4.00 20.38 -4.83
C PHE A 308 5.45 20.65 -4.44
N LYS A 309 5.72 21.59 -3.53
CA LYS A 309 7.07 21.79 -2.99
C LYS A 309 7.63 20.54 -2.33
N ILE A 310 6.77 19.76 -1.66
CA ILE A 310 7.16 18.51 -1.02
C ILE A 310 7.34 17.41 -2.08
N TYR A 311 6.42 17.28 -3.04
CA TYR A 311 6.56 16.34 -4.15
C TYR A 311 7.86 16.57 -4.95
N GLU A 312 8.18 17.82 -5.28
CA GLU A 312 9.43 18.21 -5.96
C GLU A 312 10.69 17.81 -5.15
N LYS A 313 10.61 17.83 -3.82
CA LYS A 313 11.71 17.41 -2.94
C LYS A 313 11.85 15.89 -2.89
N ILE A 314 10.71 15.18 -2.76
CA ILE A 314 10.68 13.72 -2.62
C ILE A 314 11.04 13.05 -3.94
N TRP A 315 10.50 13.53 -5.06
CA TRP A 315 10.70 12.99 -6.41
C TRP A 315 11.72 13.78 -7.21
N ALA A 316 12.75 14.33 -6.56
CA ALA A 316 13.77 15.16 -7.21
C ALA A 316 14.48 14.44 -8.37
N ASP A 317 14.69 13.14 -8.24
CA ASP A 317 15.30 12.26 -9.25
C ASP A 317 14.28 11.62 -10.22
N GLU A 318 12.98 11.88 -10.03
CA GLU A 318 11.87 11.30 -10.79
C GLU A 318 10.90 12.40 -11.29
N PRO A 319 11.35 13.30 -12.19
CA PRO A 319 10.55 14.43 -12.64
C PRO A 319 9.25 14.04 -13.36
N GLU A 320 9.17 12.86 -13.96
CA GLU A 320 7.98 12.29 -14.57
C GLU A 320 6.86 12.03 -13.56
N MET A 321 7.20 11.72 -12.32
CA MET A 321 6.22 11.53 -11.24
C MET A 321 5.53 12.85 -10.88
N ILE A 322 6.32 13.92 -10.81
CA ILE A 322 5.82 15.28 -10.55
C ILE A 322 4.89 15.72 -11.67
N GLU A 323 5.29 15.47 -12.91
CA GLU A 323 4.51 15.81 -14.10
C GLU A 323 3.20 15.02 -14.15
N ALA A 324 3.25 13.70 -13.91
CA ALA A 324 2.08 12.84 -13.85
C ALA A 324 1.09 13.33 -12.77
N LYS A 325 1.60 13.67 -11.58
CA LYS A 325 0.78 14.19 -10.47
C LYS A 325 0.17 15.54 -10.81
N TYR A 326 0.90 16.40 -11.51
CA TYR A 326 0.37 17.67 -11.97
C TYR A 326 -0.75 17.49 -13.00
N GLN A 327 -0.57 16.59 -13.96
CA GLN A 327 -1.57 16.28 -14.99
C GLN A 327 -2.84 15.68 -14.36
N GLU A 328 -2.70 14.72 -13.44
CA GLU A 328 -3.81 14.14 -12.68
C GLU A 328 -4.70 15.22 -12.04
N ILE A 329 -4.08 16.15 -11.32
CA ILE A 329 -4.82 17.22 -10.63
C ILE A 329 -5.38 18.23 -11.62
N GLN A 330 -4.67 18.54 -12.71
CA GLN A 330 -5.12 19.47 -13.75
C GLN A 330 -6.30 18.90 -14.54
N GLU A 331 -6.35 17.61 -14.81
CA GLU A 331 -7.49 16.97 -15.48
C GLU A 331 -8.76 17.04 -14.62
N LEU A 332 -8.63 16.82 -13.32
CA LEU A 332 -9.74 16.92 -12.38
C LEU A 332 -10.17 18.38 -12.14
N TYR A 333 -9.21 19.29 -12.11
CA TYR A 333 -9.42 20.70 -11.77
C TYR A 333 -8.61 21.61 -12.72
N PRO A 334 -9.13 21.93 -13.92
CA PRO A 334 -8.42 22.76 -14.92
C PRO A 334 -7.93 24.11 -14.39
N GLN A 335 -8.60 24.64 -13.34
CA GLN A 335 -8.25 25.91 -12.72
C GLN A 335 -6.92 25.87 -11.93
N ILE A 336 -6.34 24.69 -11.68
CA ILE A 336 -5.13 24.56 -10.85
C ILE A 336 -3.93 25.23 -11.50
N GLY A 337 -3.88 25.28 -12.83
CA GLY A 337 -2.84 26.01 -13.57
C GLY A 337 -2.68 27.46 -13.14
N PHE A 338 -3.79 28.13 -12.80
CA PHE A 338 -3.79 29.47 -12.20
C PHE A 338 -3.28 29.45 -10.74
N CYS A 339 -3.42 28.34 -10.04
CA CYS A 339 -3.06 28.22 -8.64
C CYS A 339 -1.57 27.96 -8.44
N ILE A 340 -0.93 27.13 -9.27
CA ILE A 340 0.46 26.69 -9.05
C ILE A 340 1.45 27.62 -9.77
N GLY A 341 1.05 28.29 -10.85
CA GLY A 341 1.82 29.36 -11.50
C GLY A 341 3.12 28.91 -12.17
N LYS A 342 3.23 27.65 -12.59
CA LYS A 342 4.37 27.15 -13.34
C LYS A 342 4.05 26.97 -14.83
N ASN A 343 4.81 27.62 -15.67
CA ASN A 343 5.05 27.17 -17.03
C ASN A 343 6.01 25.99 -16.97
N LEU A 344 5.48 24.77 -17.00
CA LEU A 344 6.27 23.52 -17.07
C LEU A 344 7.10 23.36 -18.35
N SER A 345 6.95 24.26 -19.32
CA SER A 345 7.76 24.32 -20.54
C SER A 345 9.28 24.48 -20.30
N GLY A 346 9.70 24.77 -19.07
CA GLY A 346 11.11 24.89 -18.69
C GLY A 346 11.78 23.62 -18.16
N LEU A 347 11.00 22.57 -17.82
CA LEU A 347 11.55 21.30 -17.29
C LEU A 347 11.82 20.26 -18.38
N LEU A 348 11.18 20.39 -19.57
CA LEU A 348 11.36 19.47 -20.69
C LEU A 348 12.52 19.85 -21.63
N THR A 349 13.29 20.90 -21.34
CA THR A 349 14.42 21.41 -22.18
C THR A 349 15.76 21.41 -21.46
N LYS A 350 15.98 20.48 -20.51
CA LYS A 350 17.34 20.25 -20.01
C LYS A 350 17.75 18.80 -20.14
#